data_5fe6659603e63dbe04eac0d2f02b3188
#
_entry.id   5fe6659603e63dbe04eac0d2f02b3188
#
_cell.length_a   1.000
_cell.length_b   1.000
_cell.length_c   1.000
_cell.angle_alpha   90.00
_cell.angle_beta   90.00
_cell.angle_gamma   90.00
#
_symmetry.space_group_name_H-M   'P 1'
#
loop_
_entity.id
_entity.type
_entity.pdbx_description
1 polymer ?
#
loop_
_entity_poly.entity_id
_entity_poly.type
_entity_poly.pdbx_seq_one_letter_code
_entity_poly.pdbx_strand_id
1 'polypeptide(L)'
;MRFVDEYRGEPEAQALFSALRRDTHHAWNLMEVCGGQTHTLMRSGIDRMLPEAIGLIHGPGCPVCVTPLEQIDRALAIARRPEVIFTSFGDMLRVPGSTTDLLAVKSAGGDVRMVYSPLDAVKLARENPDREVVFFAVGFETTAPPNAMAVWQAKRLGLPNFSILT
;
A
#
# COMPACT_ATOMS: atom_id res chain seq x y z
N MET A 1 -24.22 3.04 6.46
CA MET A 1 -23.25 4.20 6.40
C MET A 1 -23.26 4.69 4.98
N ARG A 2 -23.49 5.98 4.74
CA ARG A 2 -23.57 6.54 3.38
C ARG A 2 -22.33 6.22 2.57
N PHE A 3 -22.48 5.83 1.30
CA PHE A 3 -21.42 5.35 0.39
C PHE A 3 -20.70 4.04 0.81
N VAL A 4 -21.31 3.26 1.70
CA VAL A 4 -20.83 1.92 2.05
C VAL A 4 -21.93 0.90 1.86
N ASP A 5 -23.10 1.14 2.44
CA ASP A 5 -24.21 0.16 2.41
C ASP A 5 -24.86 0.11 1.03
N GLU A 6 -24.88 1.24 0.31
CA GLU A 6 -25.41 1.33 -1.06
C GLU A 6 -24.62 0.49 -2.07
N TYR A 7 -23.33 0.24 -1.80
CA TYR A 7 -22.49 -0.62 -2.65
C TYR A 7 -22.48 -2.10 -2.23
N ARG A 8 -23.32 -2.46 -1.24
CA ARG A 8 -23.47 -3.84 -0.75
C ARG A 8 -24.86 -4.40 -1.02
N GLY A 9 -25.66 -3.71 -1.81
CA GLY A 9 -27.01 -4.10 -2.16
C GLY A 9 -27.01 -5.34 -3.05
N GLU A 10 -27.59 -6.44 -2.58
CA GLU A 10 -27.74 -7.67 -3.37
C GLU A 10 -28.61 -7.47 -4.62
N PRO A 11 -29.72 -6.72 -4.58
CA PRO A 11 -30.53 -6.47 -5.78
C PRO A 11 -29.78 -5.74 -6.89
N GLU A 12 -28.97 -4.76 -6.57
CA GLU A 12 -28.16 -3.99 -7.52
C GLU A 12 -27.09 -4.88 -8.14
N ALA A 13 -26.43 -5.71 -7.33
CA ALA A 13 -25.45 -6.67 -7.81
C ALA A 13 -26.09 -7.68 -8.78
N GLN A 14 -27.25 -8.23 -8.46
CA GLN A 14 -27.97 -9.17 -9.34
C GLN A 14 -28.39 -8.51 -10.66
N ALA A 15 -28.83 -7.25 -10.62
CA ALA A 15 -29.17 -6.48 -11.82
C ALA A 15 -27.95 -6.30 -12.74
N LEU A 16 -26.76 -6.00 -12.16
CA LEU A 16 -25.50 -5.87 -12.90
C LEU A 16 -25.05 -7.20 -13.52
N PHE A 17 -25.12 -8.31 -12.78
CA PHE A 17 -24.79 -9.63 -13.35
C PHE A 17 -25.73 -10.02 -14.48
N SER A 18 -27.02 -9.70 -14.35
CA SER A 18 -27.99 -9.94 -15.41
C SER A 18 -27.68 -9.10 -16.66
N ALA A 19 -27.28 -7.85 -16.48
CA ALA A 19 -26.83 -6.99 -17.57
C ALA A 19 -25.55 -7.53 -18.23
N LEU A 20 -24.55 -7.93 -17.43
CA LEU A 20 -23.32 -8.53 -17.95
C LEU A 20 -23.60 -9.79 -18.80
N ARG A 21 -24.47 -10.68 -18.32
CA ARG A 21 -24.85 -11.89 -19.08
C ARG A 21 -25.54 -11.55 -20.40
N ARG A 22 -26.36 -10.52 -20.44
CA ARG A 22 -27.09 -10.08 -21.65
C ARG A 22 -26.17 -9.39 -22.65
N ASP A 23 -25.24 -8.56 -22.16
CA ASP A 23 -24.52 -7.59 -22.98
C ASP A 23 -23.08 -8.06 -23.31
N THR A 24 -22.62 -9.19 -22.75
CA THR A 24 -21.31 -9.77 -23.08
C THR A 24 -21.42 -10.65 -24.32
N HIS A 25 -20.92 -10.14 -25.47
CA HIS A 25 -21.01 -10.80 -26.76
C HIS A 25 -19.68 -11.39 -27.27
N HIS A 26 -18.59 -11.23 -26.53
CA HIS A 26 -17.28 -11.78 -26.84
C HIS A 26 -16.51 -12.12 -25.55
N ALA A 27 -15.47 -12.92 -25.70
CA ALA A 27 -14.64 -13.33 -24.56
C ALA A 27 -13.77 -12.16 -24.05
N TRP A 28 -13.73 -12.02 -22.74
CA TRP A 28 -12.88 -11.06 -22.01
C TRP A 28 -11.96 -11.78 -21.04
N ASN A 29 -10.71 -11.35 -20.98
CA ASN A 29 -9.81 -11.68 -19.89
C ASN A 29 -9.50 -10.39 -19.12
N LEU A 30 -9.99 -10.30 -17.90
CA LEU A 30 -9.83 -9.14 -17.02
C LEU A 30 -8.80 -9.47 -15.96
N MET A 31 -7.70 -8.70 -15.92
CA MET A 31 -6.70 -8.82 -14.85
C MET A 31 -6.96 -7.76 -13.80
N GLU A 32 -7.16 -8.19 -12.56
CA GLU A 32 -7.12 -7.29 -11.40
C GLU A 32 -5.72 -7.33 -10.79
N VAL A 33 -5.29 -6.19 -10.23
CA VAL A 33 -3.91 -5.99 -9.75
C VAL A 33 -3.84 -5.56 -8.29
N CYS A 34 -4.85 -5.93 -7.50
CA CYS A 34 -4.94 -5.57 -6.08
C CYS A 34 -5.37 -6.76 -5.24
N GLY A 35 -4.56 -7.16 -4.26
CA GLY A 35 -4.89 -8.24 -3.34
C GLY A 35 -6.20 -8.03 -2.58
N GLY A 36 -6.56 -6.78 -2.27
CA GLY A 36 -7.86 -6.44 -1.67
C GLY A 36 -9.02 -6.70 -2.63
N GLN A 37 -8.85 -6.45 -3.92
CA GLN A 37 -9.86 -6.80 -4.95
C GLN A 37 -9.99 -8.32 -5.08
N THR A 38 -8.88 -9.05 -5.21
CA THR A 38 -8.89 -10.52 -5.24
C THR A 38 -9.66 -11.08 -4.06
N HIS A 39 -9.32 -10.64 -2.85
CA HIS A 39 -10.01 -11.08 -1.64
C HIS A 39 -11.50 -10.80 -1.67
N THR A 40 -11.90 -9.60 -2.12
CA THR A 40 -13.32 -9.21 -2.19
C THR A 40 -14.07 -10.04 -3.24
N LEU A 41 -13.50 -10.23 -4.42
CA LEU A 41 -14.08 -11.03 -5.50
C LEU A 41 -14.32 -12.48 -5.05
N MET A 42 -13.30 -13.11 -4.47
CA MET A 42 -13.37 -14.49 -4.01
C MET A 42 -14.34 -14.65 -2.83
N ARG A 43 -14.25 -13.77 -1.83
CA ARG A 43 -15.11 -13.81 -0.65
C ARG A 43 -16.59 -13.62 -0.98
N SER A 44 -16.89 -12.79 -1.98
CA SER A 44 -18.27 -12.51 -2.40
C SER A 44 -18.78 -13.49 -3.46
N GLY A 45 -17.94 -14.43 -3.95
CA GLY A 45 -18.31 -15.38 -4.99
C GLY A 45 -18.59 -14.74 -6.35
N ILE A 46 -18.10 -13.54 -6.59
CA ILE A 46 -18.29 -12.79 -7.84
C ILE A 46 -17.71 -13.55 -9.03
N ASP A 47 -16.58 -14.20 -8.85
CA ASP A 47 -15.92 -15.05 -9.83
C ASP A 47 -16.85 -16.11 -10.42
N ARG A 48 -17.74 -16.69 -9.59
CA ARG A 48 -18.71 -17.71 -9.98
C ARG A 48 -19.99 -17.15 -10.59
N MET A 49 -20.25 -15.87 -10.41
CA MET A 49 -21.48 -15.19 -10.87
C MET A 49 -21.30 -14.55 -12.24
N LEU A 50 -20.05 -14.35 -12.68
CA LEU A 50 -19.76 -13.79 -13.99
C LEU A 50 -20.18 -14.72 -15.12
N PRO A 51 -20.52 -14.17 -16.33
CA PRO A 51 -20.68 -14.98 -17.53
C PRO A 51 -19.42 -15.78 -17.85
N GLU A 52 -19.56 -16.99 -18.41
CA GLU A 52 -18.43 -17.83 -18.83
C GLU A 52 -17.48 -17.13 -19.82
N ALA A 53 -17.99 -16.16 -20.56
CA ALA A 53 -17.19 -15.35 -21.48
C ALA A 53 -16.26 -14.35 -20.77
N ILE A 54 -16.37 -14.18 -19.45
CA ILE A 54 -15.49 -13.28 -18.67
C ILE A 54 -14.57 -14.11 -17.78
N GLY A 55 -13.31 -14.24 -18.19
CA GLY A 55 -12.25 -14.81 -17.39
C GLY A 55 -11.63 -13.78 -16.47
N LEU A 56 -11.38 -14.13 -15.20
CA LEU A 56 -10.62 -13.32 -14.26
C LEU A 56 -9.18 -13.86 -14.17
N ILE A 57 -8.22 -12.94 -14.23
CA ILE A 57 -6.80 -13.22 -13.99
C ILE A 57 -6.40 -12.44 -12.75
N HIS A 58 -5.93 -13.14 -11.72
CA HIS A 58 -5.39 -12.52 -10.52
C HIS A 58 -3.95 -12.12 -10.78
N GLY A 59 -3.71 -10.83 -10.92
CA GLY A 59 -2.40 -10.26 -11.16
C GLY A 59 -1.53 -10.21 -9.90
N PRO A 60 -0.34 -9.60 -10.01
CA PRO A 60 0.69 -9.67 -8.95
C PRO A 60 0.34 -8.94 -7.64
N GLY A 61 -0.80 -8.27 -7.57
CA GLY A 61 -1.20 -7.46 -6.43
C GLY A 61 -0.48 -6.09 -6.38
N CYS A 62 -0.90 -5.23 -5.47
CA CYS A 62 -0.20 -3.97 -5.22
C CYS A 62 0.91 -4.17 -4.16
N PRO A 63 1.94 -3.30 -4.14
CA PRO A 63 3.02 -3.39 -3.16
C PRO A 63 2.54 -3.40 -1.70
N VAL A 64 1.49 -2.64 -1.40
CA VAL A 64 0.89 -2.58 -0.06
C VAL A 64 0.34 -3.96 0.36
N CYS A 65 -0.31 -4.68 -0.57
CA CYS A 65 -0.92 -5.99 -0.28
C CYS A 65 0.08 -7.14 -0.28
N VAL A 66 1.24 -7.00 -0.92
CA VAL A 66 2.25 -8.06 -1.05
C VAL A 66 3.48 -7.87 -0.17
N THR A 67 3.57 -6.74 0.55
CA THR A 67 4.66 -6.52 1.51
C THR A 67 4.61 -7.60 2.60
N PRO A 68 5.68 -8.36 2.81
CA PRO A 68 5.72 -9.41 3.83
C PRO A 68 5.45 -8.86 5.23
N LEU A 69 4.73 -9.65 6.05
CA LEU A 69 4.37 -9.27 7.42
C LEU A 69 5.60 -8.93 8.26
N GLU A 70 6.69 -9.67 8.06
CA GLU A 70 7.95 -9.45 8.77
C GLU A 70 8.56 -8.07 8.46
N GLN A 71 8.36 -7.56 7.24
CA GLN A 71 8.82 -6.21 6.88
C GLN A 71 7.97 -5.13 7.54
N ILE A 72 6.65 -5.37 7.66
CA ILE A 72 5.75 -4.47 8.38
C ILE A 72 6.11 -4.44 9.87
N ASP A 73 6.32 -5.59 10.49
CA ASP A 73 6.70 -5.70 11.89
C ASP A 73 8.07 -5.04 12.16
N ARG A 74 9.01 -5.18 11.24
CA ARG A 74 10.30 -4.47 11.29
C ARG A 74 10.12 -2.96 11.20
N ALA A 75 9.27 -2.49 10.30
CA ALA A 75 8.91 -1.07 10.20
C ALA A 75 8.31 -0.53 11.51
N LEU A 76 7.39 -1.29 12.12
CA LEU A 76 6.79 -0.94 13.41
C LEU A 76 7.83 -0.88 14.54
N ALA A 77 8.77 -1.82 14.57
CA ALA A 77 9.84 -1.86 15.57
C ALA A 77 10.78 -0.64 15.43
N ILE A 78 11.12 -0.25 14.20
CA ILE A 78 11.95 0.93 13.92
C ILE A 78 11.19 2.22 14.28
N ALA A 79 9.92 2.32 13.88
CA ALA A 79 9.09 3.50 14.11
C ALA A 79 8.80 3.81 15.59
N ARG A 80 8.94 2.81 16.48
CA ARG A 80 8.80 2.97 17.93
C ARG A 80 10.01 3.59 18.63
N ARG A 81 11.14 3.68 17.94
CA ARG A 81 12.37 4.22 18.50
C ARG A 81 12.26 5.75 18.63
N PRO A 82 12.54 6.34 19.80
CA PRO A 82 12.35 7.77 20.02
C PRO A 82 13.29 8.65 19.17
N GLU A 83 14.47 8.11 18.81
CA GLU A 83 15.46 8.80 17.98
C GLU A 83 15.12 8.79 16.49
N VAL A 84 14.11 8.01 16.07
CA VAL A 84 13.77 7.81 14.66
C VAL A 84 12.62 8.72 14.23
N ILE A 85 12.76 9.34 13.07
CA ILE A 85 11.67 9.88 12.25
C ILE A 85 11.39 8.82 11.18
N PHE A 86 10.28 8.12 11.32
CA PHE A 86 9.89 7.08 10.36
C PHE A 86 8.97 7.67 9.30
N THR A 87 9.32 7.46 8.03
CA THR A 87 8.57 8.04 6.90
C THR A 87 8.08 6.96 5.96
N SER A 88 6.88 7.13 5.42
CA SER A 88 6.31 6.25 4.41
C SER A 88 5.23 6.95 3.61
N PHE A 89 4.80 6.32 2.51
CA PHE A 89 3.58 6.71 1.81
C PHE A 89 2.33 6.41 2.66
N GLY A 90 1.28 7.21 2.46
CA GLY A 90 0.09 7.18 3.31
C GLY A 90 -0.61 5.83 3.40
N ASP A 91 -0.61 5.05 2.32
CA ASP A 91 -1.25 3.74 2.26
C ASP A 91 -0.63 2.75 3.25
N MET A 92 0.69 2.77 3.38
CA MET A 92 1.42 1.88 4.29
C MET A 92 1.14 2.15 5.76
N LEU A 93 0.75 3.38 6.12
CA LEU A 93 0.49 3.73 7.51
C LEU A 93 -0.67 2.94 8.15
N ARG A 94 -1.57 2.41 7.31
CA ARG A 94 -2.77 1.67 7.72
C ARG A 94 -2.64 0.17 7.59
N VAL A 95 -1.52 -0.31 7.06
CA VAL A 95 -1.31 -1.75 6.88
C VAL A 95 -1.01 -2.38 8.23
N PRO A 96 -1.80 -3.38 8.66
CA PRO A 96 -1.57 -4.02 9.94
C PRO A 96 -0.34 -4.93 9.90
N GLY A 97 0.51 -4.82 10.91
CA GLY A 97 1.48 -5.84 11.28
C GLY A 97 0.86 -6.92 12.16
N SER A 98 1.69 -7.71 12.81
CA SER A 98 1.23 -8.79 13.69
C SER A 98 0.40 -8.30 14.88
N THR A 99 0.63 -7.10 15.39
CA THR A 99 -0.02 -6.59 16.60
C THR A 99 -0.69 -5.23 16.43
N THR A 100 -0.24 -4.41 15.48
CA THR A 100 -0.67 -3.01 15.35
C THR A 100 -0.28 -2.47 13.96
N ASP A 101 -0.51 -1.18 13.72
CA ASP A 101 -0.11 -0.46 12.51
C ASP A 101 0.72 0.81 12.84
N LEU A 102 1.22 1.49 11.81
CA LEU A 102 2.03 2.70 11.96
C LEU A 102 1.23 3.90 12.49
N LEU A 103 -0.10 3.96 12.27
CA LEU A 103 -0.95 5.01 12.85
C LEU A 103 -1.07 4.84 14.36
N ALA A 104 -1.20 3.62 14.84
CA ALA A 104 -1.22 3.33 16.28
C ALA A 104 0.14 3.64 16.92
N VAL A 105 1.27 3.34 16.25
CA VAL A 105 2.61 3.75 16.71
C VAL A 105 2.69 5.27 16.82
N LYS A 106 2.20 5.99 15.81
CA LYS A 106 2.12 7.46 15.85
C LYS A 106 1.28 7.97 17.02
N SER A 107 0.12 7.37 17.25
CA SER A 107 -0.77 7.75 18.37
C SER A 107 -0.15 7.48 19.72
N ALA A 108 0.74 6.51 19.83
CA ALA A 108 1.52 6.20 21.03
C ALA A 108 2.77 7.07 21.23
N GLY A 109 2.98 8.07 20.35
CA GLY A 109 4.08 9.03 20.47
C GLY A 109 5.27 8.78 19.54
N GLY A 110 5.23 7.77 18.67
CA GLY A 110 6.23 7.56 17.63
C GLY A 110 6.18 8.67 16.57
N ASP A 111 7.33 9.10 16.08
CA ASP A 111 7.40 10.15 15.05
C ASP A 111 7.25 9.52 13.64
N VAL A 112 6.01 9.23 13.28
CA VAL A 112 5.65 8.66 11.98
C VAL A 112 5.08 9.77 11.09
N ARG A 113 5.72 9.99 9.93
CA ARG A 113 5.35 11.05 9.01
C ARG A 113 4.99 10.49 7.63
N MET A 114 3.88 10.94 7.09
CA MET A 114 3.51 10.68 5.71
C MET A 114 4.32 11.58 4.77
N VAL A 115 4.86 10.99 3.72
CA VAL A 115 5.58 11.71 2.66
C VAL A 115 4.99 11.36 1.29
N TYR A 116 5.16 12.26 0.34
CA TYR A 116 4.69 12.08 -1.04
C TYR A 116 5.83 11.76 -2.01
N SER A 117 7.07 11.90 -1.54
CA SER A 117 8.28 11.59 -2.29
C SER A 117 9.37 11.07 -1.36
N PRO A 118 10.23 10.13 -1.82
CA PRO A 118 11.44 9.76 -1.08
C PRO A 118 12.35 10.96 -0.78
N LEU A 119 12.33 11.99 -1.63
CA LEU A 119 13.11 13.22 -1.44
C LEU A 119 12.60 14.08 -0.26
N ASP A 120 11.34 13.95 0.11
CA ASP A 120 10.81 14.60 1.32
C ASP A 120 11.48 14.02 2.57
N ALA A 121 11.75 12.71 2.58
CA ALA A 121 12.47 12.05 3.68
C ALA A 121 13.95 12.50 3.73
N VAL A 122 14.60 12.70 2.58
CA VAL A 122 15.95 13.28 2.52
C VAL A 122 15.97 14.72 3.06
N LYS A 123 14.95 15.53 2.74
CA LYS A 123 14.79 16.87 3.29
C LYS A 123 14.64 16.83 4.82
N LEU A 124 13.81 15.91 5.33
CA LEU A 124 13.66 15.71 6.78
C LEU A 124 14.98 15.35 7.46
N ALA A 125 15.79 14.47 6.85
CA ALA A 125 17.11 14.11 7.39
C ALA A 125 18.05 15.32 7.47
N ARG A 126 18.04 16.19 6.47
CA ARG A 126 18.82 17.43 6.46
C ARG A 126 18.36 18.42 7.54
N GLU A 127 17.05 18.48 7.79
CA GLU A 127 16.46 19.39 8.78
C GLU A 127 16.57 18.87 10.23
N ASN A 128 16.88 17.59 10.40
CA ASN A 128 16.96 16.94 11.72
C ASN A 128 18.28 16.13 11.84
N PRO A 129 19.45 16.79 11.87
CA PRO A 129 20.76 16.13 11.81
C PRO A 129 21.04 15.22 13.03
N ASP A 130 20.38 15.47 14.16
CA ASP A 130 20.55 14.70 15.41
C ASP A 130 19.58 13.50 15.51
N ARG A 131 18.80 13.22 14.46
CA ARG A 131 17.79 12.16 14.46
C ARG A 131 17.98 11.26 13.22
N GLU A 132 17.73 9.98 13.39
CA GLU A 132 17.70 9.03 12.28
C GLU A 132 16.40 9.19 11.48
N VAL A 133 16.51 9.29 10.16
CA VAL A 133 15.35 9.31 9.26
C VAL A 133 15.32 8.04 8.44
N VAL A 134 14.27 7.26 8.61
CA VAL A 134 14.08 6.00 7.88
C VAL A 134 12.90 6.15 6.93
N PHE A 135 13.13 5.88 5.66
CA PHE A 135 12.07 5.84 4.66
C PHE A 135 11.70 4.40 4.32
N PHE A 136 10.44 4.02 4.51
CA PHE A 136 9.91 2.72 4.11
C PHE A 136 9.59 2.74 2.62
N ALA A 137 10.47 2.13 1.84
CA ALA A 137 10.50 2.23 0.38
C ALA A 137 9.62 1.16 -0.28
N VAL A 138 8.33 1.16 0.05
CA VAL A 138 7.33 0.29 -0.57
C VAL A 138 6.78 0.95 -1.83
N GLY A 139 6.74 0.22 -2.93
CA GLY A 139 6.21 0.75 -4.17
C GLY A 139 6.32 -0.23 -5.34
N PHE A 140 5.93 0.24 -6.51
CA PHE A 140 6.08 -0.48 -7.77
C PHE A 140 7.50 -0.32 -8.33
N GLU A 141 7.83 -1.06 -9.38
CA GLU A 141 9.09 -0.90 -10.12
C GLU A 141 9.36 0.56 -10.50
N THR A 142 8.31 1.29 -10.89
CA THR A 142 8.39 2.72 -11.24
C THR A 142 8.86 3.61 -10.08
N THR A 143 8.78 3.15 -8.84
CA THR A 143 9.29 3.88 -7.65
C THR A 143 10.76 3.58 -7.34
N ALA A 144 11.37 2.59 -7.98
CA ALA A 144 12.79 2.26 -7.75
C ALA A 144 13.73 3.42 -8.12
N PRO A 145 13.60 4.10 -9.28
CA PRO A 145 14.44 5.25 -9.61
C PRO A 145 14.39 6.39 -8.58
N PRO A 146 13.23 6.88 -8.13
CA PRO A 146 13.18 7.92 -7.10
C PRO A 146 13.74 7.44 -5.74
N ASN A 147 13.59 6.16 -5.37
CA ASN A 147 14.20 5.61 -4.16
C ASN A 147 15.72 5.62 -4.26
N ALA A 148 16.27 5.14 -5.38
CA ALA A 148 17.70 5.18 -5.65
C ALA A 148 18.23 6.62 -5.67
N MET A 149 17.49 7.55 -6.27
CA MET A 149 17.84 8.97 -6.30
C MET A 149 17.90 9.58 -4.89
N ALA A 150 16.98 9.21 -4.01
CA ALA A 150 17.00 9.67 -2.62
C ALA A 150 18.26 9.23 -1.87
N VAL A 151 18.66 7.97 -2.02
CA VAL A 151 19.90 7.43 -1.43
C VAL A 151 21.13 8.14 -2.00
N TRP A 152 21.17 8.30 -3.33
CA TRP A 152 22.26 9.00 -4.00
C TRP A 152 22.38 10.46 -3.55
N GLN A 153 21.24 11.17 -3.43
CA GLN A 153 21.22 12.55 -2.99
C GLN A 153 21.64 12.68 -1.52
N ALA A 154 21.14 11.81 -0.64
CA ALA A 154 21.55 11.78 0.77
C ALA A 154 23.08 11.60 0.89
N LYS A 155 23.65 10.67 0.12
CA LYS A 155 25.11 10.47 0.05
C LYS A 155 25.85 11.72 -0.42
N ARG A 156 25.37 12.38 -1.48
CA ARG A 156 25.97 13.62 -2.00
C ARG A 156 25.92 14.80 -1.02
N LEU A 157 24.85 14.85 -0.22
CA LEU A 157 24.67 15.87 0.82
C LEU A 157 25.40 15.54 2.12
N GLY A 158 26.06 14.37 2.21
CA GLY A 158 26.76 13.94 3.40
C GLY A 158 25.82 13.69 4.59
N LEU A 159 24.62 13.17 4.36
CA LEU A 159 23.62 12.88 5.39
C LEU A 159 23.79 11.44 5.90
N PRO A 160 24.49 11.23 7.03
CA PRO A 160 24.70 9.89 7.58
C PRO A 160 23.43 9.32 8.24
N ASN A 161 22.48 10.20 8.57
CA ASN A 161 21.25 9.92 9.30
C ASN A 161 20.05 9.58 8.41
N PHE A 162 20.26 9.28 7.12
CA PHE A 162 19.21 8.84 6.20
C PHE A 162 19.43 7.39 5.80
N SER A 163 18.37 6.58 5.93
CA SER A 163 18.34 5.20 5.47
C SER A 163 16.99 4.83 4.87
N ILE A 164 16.98 3.75 4.09
CA ILE A 164 15.74 3.18 3.55
C ILE A 164 15.55 1.76 4.09
N LEU A 165 14.30 1.39 4.34
CA LEU A 165 13.85 0.04 4.60
C LEU A 165 13.16 -0.47 3.33
N THR A 166 13.69 -1.58 2.75
CA THR A 166 13.16 -2.24 1.55
C THR A 166 12.78 -3.68 1.86
#